data_de1b47b2c13dfac9018d121efab4fa05
#
_entry.id   de1b47b2c13dfac9018d121efab4fa05
#
_cell.length_a   1.000
_cell.length_b   1.000
_cell.length_c   1.000
_cell.angle_alpha   90.00
_cell.angle_beta   90.00
_cell.angle_gamma   90.00
#
_symmetry.space_group_name_H-M   'P 1'
#
loop_
_entity.id
_entity.type
_entity.pdbx_description
1 polymer ?
#
loop_
_entity_poly.entity_id
_entity_poly.type
_entity_poly.pdbx_seq_one_letter_code
_entity_poly.pdbx_strand_id
1 'polypeptide(L)'
;MKLLGKGNRLFWMISALAVVGAAILWSSTGSSSVLAARRGAASSDNETATTNLKDQTDLALTVYNSNIALVRDVRQLSLPSGAFRLKFMDIAATVNPATVHFRSLNEPEKLGVIEQNYEYDLLEPAKLLHKYVGKEVILVRVYTENGTTKREEIKATLLADNNGPVWKIGNDIVTGMYAESYHFPEVPANLYERPTLLMSLENNGAKKKK
;
A
#
# COMPACT_ATOMS: atom_id res chain seq x y z
N MET A 1 17.30 -22.85 -60.22
CA MET A 1 18.68 -22.32 -60.25
C MET A 1 19.24 -22.38 -58.82
N LYS A 2 20.23 -23.27 -58.68
CA LYS A 2 20.97 -23.55 -57.45
C LYS A 2 21.75 -22.30 -57.00
N LEU A 3 21.93 -22.12 -55.71
CA LEU A 3 23.29 -22.05 -55.15
C LEU A 3 23.22 -22.13 -53.62
N LEU A 4 23.90 -23.15 -53.14
CA LEU A 4 24.31 -23.40 -51.75
C LEU A 4 25.42 -22.40 -51.32
N GLY A 5 25.51 -22.11 -50.05
CA GLY A 5 26.71 -21.56 -49.40
C GLY A 5 26.65 -21.93 -47.91
N LYS A 6 27.22 -22.87 -47.56
CA LYS A 6 28.32 -23.47 -46.78
C LYS A 6 28.95 -22.51 -45.77
N GLY A 7 28.78 -22.77 -44.49
CA GLY A 7 29.75 -23.16 -43.47
C GLY A 7 30.68 -22.08 -42.92
N ASN A 8 30.71 -22.00 -41.56
CA ASN A 8 31.99 -22.14 -40.87
C ASN A 8 31.75 -22.31 -39.36
N ARG A 9 32.07 -23.50 -38.88
CA ARG A 9 32.29 -23.80 -37.48
C ARG A 9 33.74 -23.42 -37.16
N LEU A 10 33.98 -22.60 -36.16
CA LEU A 10 35.34 -22.39 -35.66
C LEU A 10 35.41 -22.90 -34.24
N PHE A 11 36.06 -24.05 -34.11
CA PHE A 11 36.53 -24.65 -32.86
C PHE A 11 37.73 -23.86 -32.36
N TRP A 12 37.74 -23.47 -31.12
CA TRP A 12 38.97 -23.09 -30.39
C TRP A 12 39.14 -24.02 -29.20
N MET A 13 40.09 -24.95 -29.35
CA MET A 13 40.77 -25.62 -28.25
C MET A 13 41.86 -24.68 -27.71
N ILE A 14 41.92 -24.47 -26.43
CA ILE A 14 43.15 -24.00 -25.77
C ILE A 14 43.41 -24.87 -24.55
N SER A 15 44.57 -25.45 -24.59
CA SER A 15 45.23 -26.43 -23.78
C SER A 15 45.50 -25.98 -22.34
N ALA A 16 45.48 -26.99 -21.47
CA ALA A 16 45.99 -26.98 -20.09
C ALA A 16 47.49 -26.62 -20.04
N LEU A 17 47.83 -25.81 -19.05
CA LEU A 17 49.19 -25.73 -18.54
C LEU A 17 49.16 -25.82 -17.01
N ALA A 18 49.65 -26.95 -16.53
CA ALA A 18 49.92 -27.16 -15.11
C ALA A 18 51.19 -26.44 -14.73
N VAL A 19 51.17 -25.69 -13.62
CA VAL A 19 52.39 -25.24 -12.94
C VAL A 19 52.27 -25.63 -11.47
N VAL A 20 53.13 -26.59 -11.10
CA VAL A 20 53.46 -26.99 -9.74
C VAL A 20 54.43 -25.97 -9.19
N GLY A 21 54.22 -25.47 -7.99
CA GLY A 21 55.20 -24.61 -7.33
C GLY A 21 54.82 -24.15 -5.91
N ALA A 22 55.41 -24.81 -4.95
CA ALA A 22 55.92 -24.31 -3.66
C ALA A 22 54.92 -23.83 -2.58
N ALA A 23 54.85 -24.66 -1.54
CA ALA A 23 54.39 -24.32 -0.20
C ALA A 23 55.31 -23.24 0.42
N ILE A 24 54.69 -22.17 0.89
CA ILE A 24 55.28 -21.26 1.89
C ILE A 24 54.31 -21.18 3.05
N LEU A 25 54.70 -21.86 4.15
CA LEU A 25 54.14 -21.67 5.48
C LEU A 25 54.44 -20.27 5.99
N TRP A 26 53.44 -19.43 6.08
CA TRP A 26 53.52 -18.24 6.94
C TRP A 26 52.42 -18.29 7.97
N SER A 27 52.85 -18.66 9.18
CA SER A 27 52.12 -18.41 10.41
C SER A 27 52.18 -16.90 10.68
N SER A 28 51.05 -16.25 10.66
CA SER A 28 50.88 -14.93 11.27
C SER A 28 49.49 -14.81 11.89
N THR A 29 49.53 -14.89 13.20
CA THR A 29 48.93 -13.96 14.18
C THR A 29 47.58 -13.37 13.83
N GLY A 30 46.60 -13.77 14.63
CA GLY A 30 45.55 -12.92 15.18
C GLY A 30 44.91 -11.87 14.27
N SER A 31 43.97 -12.25 13.46
CA SER A 31 42.96 -11.29 12.99
C SER A 31 41.75 -11.43 13.90
N SER A 32 41.66 -10.48 14.83
CA SER A 32 40.41 -10.20 15.53
C SER A 32 39.32 -9.96 14.50
N SER A 33 38.52 -10.98 14.23
CA SER A 33 37.25 -10.80 13.55
C SER A 33 36.39 -9.88 14.43
N VAL A 34 36.42 -8.59 14.11
CA VAL A 34 35.36 -7.69 14.52
C VAL A 34 34.11 -8.24 13.86
N LEU A 35 33.41 -9.09 14.59
CA LEU A 35 32.01 -9.35 14.36
C LEU A 35 31.32 -8.01 14.50
N ALA A 36 31.27 -7.25 13.40
CA ALA A 36 30.28 -6.22 13.23
C ALA A 36 28.96 -6.98 13.41
N ALA A 37 28.42 -6.92 14.61
CA ALA A 37 27.06 -7.28 14.88
C ALA A 37 26.25 -6.39 13.93
N ARG A 38 25.96 -6.93 12.75
CA ARG A 38 24.90 -6.46 11.89
C ARG A 38 23.66 -6.66 12.76
N ARG A 39 23.36 -5.64 13.60
CA ARG A 39 22.02 -5.47 14.10
C ARG A 39 21.16 -5.50 12.85
N GLY A 40 20.65 -6.68 12.54
CA GLY A 40 19.53 -6.79 11.66
C GLY A 40 18.55 -5.76 12.19
N ALA A 41 18.32 -4.71 11.42
CA ALA A 41 17.10 -4.00 11.54
C ALA A 41 16.03 -5.09 11.34
N ALA A 42 15.57 -5.65 12.45
CA ALA A 42 14.31 -6.33 12.48
C ALA A 42 13.38 -5.28 11.85
N SER A 43 12.87 -5.55 10.67
CA SER A 43 11.67 -4.92 10.20
C SER A 43 10.64 -5.28 11.29
N SER A 44 10.52 -4.41 12.27
CA SER A 44 9.36 -4.42 13.13
C SER A 44 8.23 -4.24 12.15
N ASP A 45 7.44 -5.28 11.91
CA ASP A 45 6.10 -5.12 11.41
C ASP A 45 5.50 -4.08 12.32
N ASN A 46 5.42 -2.83 11.81
CA ASN A 46 5.03 -1.69 12.63
C ASN A 46 3.62 -1.99 13.10
N GLU A 47 3.50 -2.35 14.38
CA GLU A 47 2.21 -2.61 15.01
C GLU A 47 1.27 -1.47 14.63
N THR A 48 0.11 -1.81 14.07
CA THR A 48 -0.86 -0.80 13.65
C THR A 48 -1.97 -0.72 14.69
N ALA A 49 -2.04 0.41 15.38
CA ALA A 49 -3.16 0.75 16.24
C ALA A 49 -4.25 1.46 15.41
N THR A 50 -5.50 1.30 15.83
CA THR A 50 -6.64 1.96 15.17
C THR A 50 -7.52 2.61 16.22
N THR A 51 -7.99 3.82 15.96
CA THR A 51 -8.96 4.53 16.78
C THR A 51 -10.12 5.06 15.95
N ASN A 52 -11.29 5.08 16.54
CA ASN A 52 -12.53 5.56 15.94
C ASN A 52 -13.37 6.37 16.97
N LEU A 53 -14.59 6.77 16.62
CA LEU A 53 -15.46 7.57 17.50
C LEU A 53 -15.80 6.92 18.84
N LYS A 54 -15.65 5.60 19.01
CA LYS A 54 -15.90 4.92 20.28
C LYS A 54 -14.86 5.26 21.35
N ASP A 55 -13.68 5.66 20.93
CA ASP A 55 -12.57 6.04 21.80
C ASP A 55 -12.63 7.54 22.17
N GLN A 56 -13.56 8.29 21.57
CA GLN A 56 -13.70 9.73 21.78
C GLN A 56 -14.28 10.01 23.15
N THR A 57 -13.60 10.85 23.91
CA THR A 57 -14.00 11.24 25.28
C THR A 57 -14.45 12.70 25.36
N ASP A 58 -13.98 13.54 24.44
CA ASP A 58 -14.37 14.95 24.37
C ASP A 58 -14.26 15.46 22.93
N LEU A 59 -15.19 16.34 22.54
CA LEU A 59 -15.22 17.00 21.24
C LEU A 59 -15.62 18.46 21.43
N ALA A 60 -14.75 19.36 20.99
CA ALA A 60 -15.06 20.79 20.96
C ALA A 60 -14.95 21.33 19.52
N LEU A 61 -15.93 22.13 19.11
CA LEU A 61 -16.03 22.74 17.82
C LEU A 61 -16.12 24.26 17.95
N THR A 62 -15.24 24.97 17.27
CA THR A 62 -15.30 26.43 17.13
C THR A 62 -15.49 26.80 15.67
N VAL A 63 -16.59 27.44 15.33
CA VAL A 63 -16.94 27.84 13.97
C VAL A 63 -16.59 29.29 13.75
N TYR A 64 -15.89 29.58 12.67
CA TYR A 64 -15.49 30.94 12.27
C TYR A 64 -16.29 31.42 11.04
N ASN A 65 -16.33 32.73 10.82
CA ASN A 65 -17.12 33.33 9.74
C ASN A 65 -16.68 32.94 8.31
N SER A 66 -15.46 32.48 8.14
CA SER A 66 -14.88 32.18 6.80
C SER A 66 -15.10 30.74 6.36
N ASN A 67 -16.19 30.10 6.78
CA ASN A 67 -16.47 28.68 6.50
C ASN A 67 -15.35 27.73 6.98
N ILE A 68 -14.71 28.10 8.08
CA ILE A 68 -13.64 27.33 8.73
C ILE A 68 -14.11 26.96 10.11
N ALA A 69 -13.76 25.76 10.57
CA ALA A 69 -14.00 25.33 11.93
C ALA A 69 -12.71 24.72 12.53
N LEU A 70 -12.46 25.02 13.80
CA LEU A 70 -11.47 24.34 14.59
C LEU A 70 -12.13 23.18 15.33
N VAL A 71 -11.61 21.97 15.14
CA VAL A 71 -12.09 20.77 15.83
C VAL A 71 -11.02 20.32 16.81
N ARG A 72 -11.39 20.15 18.07
CA ARG A 72 -10.59 19.50 19.10
C ARG A 72 -11.25 18.18 19.43
N ASP A 73 -10.60 17.08 19.03
CA ASP A 73 -11.04 15.70 19.26
C ASP A 73 -10.10 15.05 20.28
N VAL A 74 -10.63 14.59 21.39
CA VAL A 74 -9.88 13.93 22.46
C VAL A 74 -10.32 12.47 22.54
N ARG A 75 -9.35 11.56 22.46
CA ARG A 75 -9.60 10.12 22.52
C ARG A 75 -8.74 9.46 23.59
N GLN A 76 -9.28 8.41 24.19
CA GLN A 76 -8.54 7.59 25.14
C GLN A 76 -8.02 6.33 24.43
N LEU A 77 -6.70 6.22 24.34
CA LEU A 77 -6.04 5.16 23.57
C LEU A 77 -5.06 4.38 24.44
N SER A 78 -4.96 3.07 24.17
CA SER A 78 -3.87 2.24 24.65
C SER A 78 -2.87 2.06 23.50
N LEU A 79 -1.74 2.75 23.56
CA LEU A 79 -0.77 2.77 22.50
C LEU A 79 0.37 1.78 22.78
N PRO A 80 0.90 1.09 21.74
CA PRO A 80 2.09 0.25 21.88
C PRO A 80 3.32 1.10 22.26
N SER A 81 4.36 0.45 22.79
CA SER A 81 5.65 1.10 23.03
C SER A 81 6.54 0.99 21.80
N GLY A 82 7.43 1.97 21.59
CA GLY A 82 8.30 2.06 20.42
C GLY A 82 7.62 2.67 19.22
N ALA A 83 8.15 2.39 18.02
CA ALA A 83 7.59 2.89 16.77
C ALA A 83 6.38 2.06 16.34
N PHE A 84 5.29 2.72 15.98
CA PHE A 84 4.05 2.09 15.51
C PHE A 84 3.28 3.02 14.57
N ARG A 85 2.29 2.48 13.88
CA ARG A 85 1.35 3.24 13.05
C ARG A 85 0.02 3.40 13.78
N LEU A 86 -0.58 4.58 13.67
CA LEU A 86 -1.92 4.86 14.18
C LEU A 86 -2.84 5.26 13.02
N LYS A 87 -3.94 4.52 12.85
CA LYS A 87 -5.07 4.92 12.00
C LYS A 87 -6.06 5.69 12.85
N PHE A 88 -6.13 7.00 12.67
CA PHE A 88 -7.06 7.87 13.35
C PHE A 88 -8.26 8.12 12.42
N MET A 89 -9.30 7.32 12.61
CA MET A 89 -10.48 7.27 11.74
C MET A 89 -11.56 8.27 12.16
N ASP A 90 -12.56 8.45 11.30
CA ASP A 90 -13.75 9.27 11.55
C ASP A 90 -13.44 10.75 11.79
N ILE A 91 -12.49 11.29 11.03
CA ILE A 91 -12.22 12.73 10.98
C ILE A 91 -13.07 13.41 9.90
N ALA A 92 -13.11 14.75 9.92
CA ALA A 92 -13.80 15.48 8.86
C ALA A 92 -13.15 15.26 7.49
N ALA A 93 -13.95 14.94 6.46
CA ALA A 93 -13.46 14.74 5.10
C ALA A 93 -12.79 15.98 4.49
N THR A 94 -13.12 17.17 5.01
CA THR A 94 -12.60 18.46 4.55
C THR A 94 -11.44 18.98 5.40
N VAL A 95 -10.87 18.14 6.27
CA VAL A 95 -9.73 18.55 7.11
C VAL A 95 -8.54 18.93 6.21
N ASN A 96 -7.86 20.04 6.56
CA ASN A 96 -6.58 20.36 5.95
C ASN A 96 -5.46 19.65 6.74
N PRO A 97 -4.78 18.65 6.17
CA PRO A 97 -3.79 17.85 6.89
C PRO A 97 -2.62 18.68 7.47
N ALA A 98 -2.26 19.77 6.80
CA ALA A 98 -1.19 20.66 7.25
C ALA A 98 -1.52 21.41 8.56
N THR A 99 -2.80 21.44 8.95
CA THR A 99 -3.26 22.11 10.17
C THR A 99 -3.53 21.15 11.31
N VAL A 100 -3.34 19.86 11.12
CA VAL A 100 -3.58 18.86 12.15
C VAL A 100 -2.40 18.78 13.11
N HIS A 101 -2.71 18.90 14.40
CA HIS A 101 -1.76 18.73 15.48
C HIS A 101 -2.19 17.59 16.37
N PHE A 102 -1.35 16.57 16.49
CA PHE A 102 -1.56 15.43 17.35
C PHE A 102 -0.60 15.46 18.53
N ARG A 103 -1.13 15.27 19.75
CA ARG A 103 -0.30 15.22 20.96
C ARG A 103 -0.95 14.40 22.06
N SER A 104 -0.12 13.80 22.91
CA SER A 104 -0.59 13.22 24.17
C SER A 104 -0.92 14.33 25.19
N LEU A 105 -2.05 14.21 25.88
CA LEU A 105 -2.42 15.13 26.97
C LEU A 105 -1.83 14.70 28.32
N ASN A 106 -1.66 13.39 28.52
CA ASN A 106 -1.17 12.85 29.78
C ASN A 106 0.36 12.79 29.86
N GLU A 107 1.01 12.47 28.75
CA GLU A 107 2.48 12.25 28.68
C GLU A 107 3.05 12.86 27.39
N PRO A 108 3.01 14.21 27.25
CA PRO A 108 3.36 14.88 26.01
C PRO A 108 4.81 14.60 25.56
N GLU A 109 5.74 14.45 26.50
CA GLU A 109 7.16 14.21 26.22
C GLU A 109 7.47 12.78 25.78
N LYS A 110 6.50 11.85 25.91
CA LYS A 110 6.73 10.44 25.60
C LYS A 110 6.20 10.00 24.25
N LEU A 111 5.36 10.82 23.63
CA LEU A 111 4.74 10.51 22.33
C LEU A 111 5.23 11.49 21.28
N GLY A 112 6.04 11.01 20.35
CA GLY A 112 6.51 11.74 19.19
C GLY A 112 5.74 11.39 17.92
N VAL A 113 5.45 12.40 17.08
CA VAL A 113 4.94 12.20 15.73
C VAL A 113 6.13 12.20 14.77
N ILE A 114 6.36 11.06 14.09
CA ILE A 114 7.43 10.90 13.12
C ILE A 114 6.95 11.38 11.75
N GLU A 115 5.74 10.93 11.37
CA GLU A 115 5.15 11.22 10.07
C GLU A 115 3.62 11.27 10.21
N GLN A 116 2.99 12.14 9.43
CA GLN A 116 1.54 12.27 9.40
C GLN A 116 1.08 12.38 7.95
N ASN A 117 0.23 11.43 7.55
CA ASN A 117 -0.35 11.37 6.22
C ASN A 117 -1.87 11.36 6.32
N TYR A 118 -2.53 12.06 5.43
CA TYR A 118 -3.96 11.98 5.27
C TYR A 118 -4.32 11.08 4.09
N GLU A 119 -5.11 10.06 4.35
CA GLU A 119 -5.57 9.14 3.31
C GLU A 119 -6.82 9.70 2.64
N TYR A 120 -6.62 10.23 1.43
CA TYR A 120 -7.68 10.82 0.59
C TYR A 120 -8.44 9.78 -0.23
N ASP A 121 -7.89 8.59 -0.39
CA ASP A 121 -8.47 7.56 -1.23
C ASP A 121 -9.63 6.86 -0.51
N LEU A 122 -10.75 7.60 -0.41
CA LEU A 122 -12.00 7.03 0.10
C LEU A 122 -12.57 6.02 -0.90
N LEU A 123 -13.25 5.01 -0.35
CA LEU A 123 -13.93 3.99 -1.13
C LEU A 123 -15.13 4.61 -1.88
N GLU A 124 -14.88 5.00 -3.10
CA GLU A 124 -15.86 5.54 -4.04
C GLU A 124 -15.90 4.66 -5.30
N PRO A 125 -17.05 4.50 -5.98
CA PRO A 125 -17.16 3.63 -7.15
C PRO A 125 -16.14 3.94 -8.25
N ALA A 126 -15.89 5.23 -8.53
CA ALA A 126 -14.93 5.65 -9.54
C ALA A 126 -13.48 5.33 -9.12
N LYS A 127 -13.12 5.58 -7.87
CA LYS A 127 -11.79 5.26 -7.35
C LYS A 127 -11.56 3.75 -7.28
N LEU A 128 -12.59 2.99 -6.89
CA LEU A 128 -12.52 1.53 -6.89
C LEU A 128 -12.25 1.01 -8.30
N LEU A 129 -13.00 1.49 -9.30
CA LEU A 129 -12.79 1.13 -10.70
C LEU A 129 -11.36 1.48 -11.14
N HIS A 130 -10.89 2.69 -10.85
CA HIS A 130 -9.53 3.13 -11.20
C HIS A 130 -8.42 2.23 -10.60
N LYS A 131 -8.57 1.75 -9.36
CA LYS A 131 -7.63 0.83 -8.70
C LYS A 131 -7.65 -0.58 -9.29
N TYR A 132 -8.64 -0.89 -10.13
CA TYR A 132 -8.75 -2.16 -10.82
C TYR A 132 -8.20 -2.14 -12.25
N VAL A 133 -7.58 -1.05 -12.69
CA VAL A 133 -6.86 -1.03 -13.97
C VAL A 133 -5.78 -2.12 -13.97
N GLY A 134 -5.79 -2.97 -14.99
CA GLY A 134 -4.95 -4.15 -15.14
C GLY A 134 -5.48 -5.42 -14.45
N LYS A 135 -6.61 -5.36 -13.75
CA LYS A 135 -7.19 -6.50 -13.01
C LYS A 135 -8.49 -6.98 -13.62
N GLU A 136 -8.87 -8.21 -13.25
CA GLU A 136 -10.14 -8.82 -13.65
C GLU A 136 -11.32 -8.26 -12.82
N VAL A 137 -12.41 -7.96 -13.50
CA VAL A 137 -13.70 -7.49 -12.95
C VAL A 137 -14.81 -8.30 -13.61
N ILE A 138 -15.89 -8.60 -12.88
CA ILE A 138 -17.07 -9.21 -13.47
C ILE A 138 -18.06 -8.09 -13.82
N LEU A 139 -18.41 -8.01 -15.10
CA LEU A 139 -19.41 -7.08 -15.63
C LEU A 139 -20.76 -7.79 -15.64
N VAL A 140 -21.78 -7.16 -15.07
CA VAL A 140 -23.15 -7.67 -15.11
C VAL A 140 -23.94 -6.88 -16.14
N ARG A 141 -24.45 -7.56 -17.14
CA ARG A 141 -25.36 -6.99 -18.15
C ARG A 141 -26.76 -7.54 -17.94
N VAL A 142 -27.72 -6.64 -18.02
CA VAL A 142 -29.14 -7.01 -18.07
C VAL A 142 -29.69 -6.53 -19.41
N TYR A 143 -30.31 -7.44 -20.15
CA TYR A 143 -30.90 -7.14 -21.44
C TYR A 143 -32.20 -7.95 -21.64
N THR A 144 -33.08 -7.46 -22.50
CA THR A 144 -34.32 -8.13 -22.81
C THR A 144 -34.21 -8.82 -24.18
N GLU A 145 -34.43 -10.11 -24.21
CA GLU A 145 -34.46 -10.90 -25.42
C GLU A 145 -35.79 -11.67 -25.49
N ASN A 146 -36.51 -11.50 -26.60
CA ASN A 146 -37.82 -12.12 -26.81
C ASN A 146 -38.85 -11.88 -25.67
N GLY A 147 -38.84 -10.65 -25.09
CA GLY A 147 -39.75 -10.27 -24.00
C GLY A 147 -39.34 -10.82 -22.63
N THR A 148 -38.21 -11.53 -22.54
CA THR A 148 -37.66 -12.05 -21.28
C THR A 148 -36.41 -11.30 -20.89
N THR A 149 -36.36 -10.84 -19.64
CA THR A 149 -35.15 -10.19 -19.08
C THR A 149 -34.10 -11.26 -18.77
N LYS A 150 -32.91 -11.09 -19.35
CA LYS A 150 -31.77 -11.96 -19.14
C LYS A 150 -30.66 -11.19 -18.40
N ARG A 151 -29.94 -11.90 -17.54
CA ARG A 151 -28.75 -11.43 -16.84
C ARG A 151 -27.55 -12.24 -17.31
N GLU A 152 -26.48 -11.56 -17.65
CA GLU A 152 -25.22 -12.15 -18.11
C GLU A 152 -24.07 -11.61 -17.28
N GLU A 153 -23.17 -12.50 -16.84
CA GLU A 153 -21.94 -12.14 -16.15
C GLU A 153 -20.74 -12.37 -17.07
N ILE A 154 -19.97 -11.33 -17.32
CA ILE A 154 -18.85 -11.33 -18.25
C ILE A 154 -17.58 -11.05 -17.47
N LYS A 155 -16.61 -11.95 -17.51
CA LYS A 155 -15.27 -11.70 -17.01
C LYS A 155 -14.50 -10.81 -17.98
N ALA A 156 -14.00 -9.70 -17.48
CA ALA A 156 -13.28 -8.72 -18.28
C ALA A 156 -12.08 -8.17 -17.51
N THR A 157 -11.00 -7.84 -18.20
CA THR A 157 -9.88 -7.10 -17.63
C THR A 157 -10.04 -5.63 -17.94
N LEU A 158 -9.99 -4.77 -16.93
CA LEU A 158 -10.02 -3.33 -17.12
C LEU A 158 -8.65 -2.87 -17.62
N LEU A 159 -8.57 -2.38 -18.85
CA LEU A 159 -7.30 -1.89 -19.44
C LEU A 159 -7.03 -0.43 -19.11
N ALA A 160 -8.05 0.39 -19.07
CA ALA A 160 -7.96 1.82 -18.78
C ALA A 160 -9.31 2.36 -18.28
N ASP A 161 -9.26 3.52 -17.60
CA ASP A 161 -10.40 4.19 -16.98
C ASP A 161 -10.33 5.73 -17.11
N ASN A 162 -9.55 6.26 -18.06
CA ASN A 162 -9.27 7.70 -18.13
C ASN A 162 -10.47 8.54 -18.62
N ASN A 163 -11.25 8.02 -19.55
CA ASN A 163 -12.43 8.67 -20.16
C ASN A 163 -13.58 7.67 -20.30
N GLY A 164 -13.75 6.85 -19.27
CA GLY A 164 -14.62 5.69 -19.29
C GLY A 164 -13.83 4.40 -19.47
N PRO A 165 -14.44 3.28 -19.10
CA PRO A 165 -13.73 2.01 -19.03
C PRO A 165 -13.45 1.43 -20.42
N VAL A 166 -12.22 0.92 -20.56
CA VAL A 166 -11.78 0.11 -21.70
C VAL A 166 -11.54 -1.31 -21.21
N TRP A 167 -12.24 -2.27 -21.77
CA TRP A 167 -12.24 -3.65 -21.35
C TRP A 167 -11.53 -4.57 -22.32
N LYS A 168 -10.85 -5.58 -21.82
CA LYS A 168 -10.46 -6.75 -22.58
C LYS A 168 -11.39 -7.90 -22.21
N ILE A 169 -12.14 -8.41 -23.20
CA ILE A 169 -13.06 -9.54 -23.07
C ILE A 169 -12.62 -10.62 -24.05
N GLY A 170 -12.06 -11.71 -23.53
CA GLY A 170 -11.42 -12.70 -24.38
C GLY A 170 -10.24 -12.08 -25.15
N ASN A 171 -10.33 -12.07 -26.49
CA ASN A 171 -9.32 -11.48 -27.35
C ASN A 171 -9.66 -10.05 -27.83
N ASP A 172 -10.83 -9.55 -27.50
CA ASP A 172 -11.34 -8.28 -27.99
C ASP A 172 -11.09 -7.13 -26.99
N ILE A 173 -10.86 -5.93 -27.53
CA ILE A 173 -10.86 -4.68 -26.77
C ILE A 173 -12.20 -4.00 -26.99
N VAL A 174 -12.92 -3.77 -25.93
CA VAL A 174 -14.29 -3.27 -25.94
C VAL A 174 -14.39 -1.94 -25.20
N THR A 175 -15.01 -0.94 -25.83
CA THR A 175 -15.31 0.37 -25.27
C THR A 175 -16.79 0.68 -25.40
N GLY A 176 -17.31 1.58 -24.57
CA GLY A 176 -18.72 2.01 -24.66
C GLY A 176 -19.72 0.92 -24.28
N MET A 177 -19.28 -0.18 -23.69
CA MET A 177 -20.18 -1.22 -23.22
C MET A 177 -20.86 -0.76 -21.92
N TYR A 178 -22.21 -0.79 -21.93
CA TYR A 178 -22.99 -0.56 -20.72
C TYR A 178 -23.03 -1.84 -19.88
N ALA A 179 -22.66 -1.74 -18.64
CA ALA A 179 -22.89 -2.75 -17.62
C ALA A 179 -23.76 -2.15 -16.51
N GLU A 180 -24.73 -2.93 -16.02
CA GLU A 180 -25.60 -2.52 -14.92
C GLU A 180 -24.84 -2.43 -13.61
N SER A 181 -23.89 -3.35 -13.40
CA SER A 181 -23.01 -3.33 -12.24
C SER A 181 -21.64 -3.94 -12.55
N TYR A 182 -20.66 -3.53 -11.73
CA TYR A 182 -19.32 -4.09 -11.70
C TYR A 182 -19.13 -4.83 -10.39
N HIS A 183 -18.68 -6.09 -10.45
CA HIS A 183 -18.37 -6.87 -9.25
C HIS A 183 -16.87 -7.00 -9.10
N PHE A 184 -16.39 -6.53 -7.98
CA PHE A 184 -14.97 -6.56 -7.61
C PHE A 184 -14.75 -7.66 -6.58
N PRO A 185 -13.69 -8.49 -6.70
CA PRO A 185 -13.44 -9.60 -5.78
C PRO A 185 -13.04 -9.13 -4.37
N GLU A 186 -12.39 -7.98 -4.25
CA GLU A 186 -11.89 -7.45 -2.99
C GLU A 186 -11.81 -5.91 -3.00
N VAL A 187 -11.73 -5.31 -1.83
CA VAL A 187 -11.42 -3.88 -1.69
C VAL A 187 -9.91 -3.72 -1.64
N PRO A 188 -9.30 -2.90 -2.53
CA PRO A 188 -7.88 -2.62 -2.49
C PRO A 188 -7.44 -2.05 -1.13
N ALA A 189 -6.28 -2.49 -0.64
CA ALA A 189 -5.79 -2.14 0.70
C ALA A 189 -5.56 -0.63 0.93
N ASN A 190 -5.48 0.15 -0.14
CA ASN A 190 -5.27 1.60 -0.10
C ASN A 190 -6.55 2.41 -0.36
N LEU A 191 -7.73 1.78 -0.27
CA LEU A 191 -9.02 2.47 -0.23
C LEU A 191 -9.61 2.38 1.18
N TYR A 192 -10.02 3.50 1.70
CA TYR A 192 -10.52 3.62 3.07
C TYR A 192 -12.02 3.89 3.09
N GLU A 193 -12.75 3.17 3.93
CA GLU A 193 -14.21 3.35 4.09
C GLU A 193 -14.56 4.71 4.70
N ARG A 194 -13.63 5.30 5.45
CA ARG A 194 -13.82 6.54 6.20
C ARG A 194 -12.59 7.42 6.12
N PRO A 195 -12.76 8.76 6.18
CA PRO A 195 -11.64 9.67 6.27
C PRO A 195 -10.71 9.29 7.43
N THR A 196 -9.46 9.06 7.11
CA THR A 196 -8.48 8.51 8.06
C THR A 196 -7.18 9.29 7.99
N LEU A 197 -6.67 9.66 9.16
CA LEU A 197 -5.32 10.18 9.31
C LEU A 197 -4.41 9.01 9.69
N LEU A 198 -3.39 8.77 8.89
CA LEU A 198 -2.38 7.76 9.15
C LEU A 198 -1.14 8.46 9.74
N MET A 199 -0.75 8.05 10.94
CA MET A 199 0.40 8.62 11.64
C MET A 199 1.41 7.55 11.97
N SER A 200 2.68 7.84 11.75
CA SER A 200 3.81 7.08 12.29
C SER A 200 4.24 7.76 13.58
N LEU A 201 4.15 7.03 14.67
CA LEU A 201 4.35 7.54 16.03
C LEU A 201 5.46 6.76 16.72
N GLU A 202 6.13 7.41 17.67
CA GLU A 202 7.06 6.78 18.59
C GLU A 202 6.60 7.01 20.02
N ASN A 203 6.38 5.92 20.77
CA ASN A 203 5.97 5.96 22.17
C ASN A 203 7.12 5.48 23.06
N ASN A 204 7.75 6.41 23.74
CA ASN A 204 8.82 6.18 24.71
C ASN A 204 8.29 5.94 26.15
N GLY A 205 6.98 5.84 26.30
CA GLY A 205 6.33 5.48 27.56
C GLY A 205 6.43 3.98 27.86
N ALA A 206 6.45 3.60 29.12
CA ALA A 206 6.38 2.20 29.53
C ALA A 206 5.00 1.63 29.19
N LYS A 207 4.96 0.41 28.61
CA LYS A 207 3.70 -0.36 28.52
C LYS A 207 3.10 -0.45 29.92
N LYS A 208 1.94 0.13 30.17
CA LYS A 208 1.18 -0.21 31.37
C LYS A 208 0.85 -1.70 31.30
N LYS A 209 1.55 -2.51 32.08
CA LYS A 209 1.08 -3.86 32.37
C LYS A 209 -0.29 -3.75 33.03
N LYS A 210 -1.30 -4.34 32.37
CA LYS A 210 -2.57 -4.62 33.03
C LYS A 210 -2.35 -5.63 34.12
#